data_818a92a1bd0291c7fc4fcf86ca0bdb3f
#
_entry.id   818a92a1bd0291c7fc4fcf86ca0bdb3f
#
_cell.length_a   1.000
_cell.length_b   1.000
_cell.length_c   1.000
_cell.angle_alpha   90.00
_cell.angle_beta   90.00
_cell.angle_gamma   90.00
#
_symmetry.space_group_name_H-M   'P 1'
#
loop_
_entity.id
_entity.type
_entity.pdbx_description
1 polymer ?
#
loop_
_entity_poly.entity_id
_entity_poly.type
_entity_poly.pdbx_seq_one_letter_code
_entity_poly.pdbx_strand_id
1 'polypeptide(L)'
;MYLKVGEELTLETLLYGLMLCSGNDAAVAIAEHVGGSEAGFAELMNETAAELGMEHTSFANPNGLDHEDHYSTARDMAVLACAAMNNEILARIVSTRTVTIGGRTMTNHNKLLSYMDGCIGLKTGYTQAAGRTLVSCAEQEGQRLVAVTLQDGNDWADHQALYEYGFSTYPSQRLATL
;
A
#
# COMPACT_ATOMS: atom_id res chain seq x y z
N MET A 1 -8.42 -12.70 -6.43
CA MET A 1 -9.68 -13.00 -5.70
C MET A 1 -10.55 -14.04 -6.43
N TYR A 2 -10.28 -14.29 -7.69
CA TYR A 2 -11.08 -15.17 -8.56
C TYR A 2 -12.55 -14.70 -8.64
N LEU A 3 -12.75 -13.44 -8.99
CA LEU A 3 -14.07 -12.85 -9.20
C LEU A 3 -14.78 -13.54 -10.37
N LYS A 4 -16.11 -13.66 -10.26
CA LYS A 4 -16.93 -14.26 -11.31
C LYS A 4 -17.78 -13.19 -11.97
N VAL A 5 -18.08 -13.38 -13.25
CA VAL A 5 -19.01 -12.51 -13.99
C VAL A 5 -20.36 -12.48 -13.30
N GLY A 6 -20.87 -11.28 -13.01
CA GLY A 6 -22.15 -11.08 -12.32
C GLY A 6 -22.11 -11.28 -10.81
N GLU A 7 -20.92 -11.43 -10.21
CA GLU A 7 -20.78 -11.49 -8.75
C GLU A 7 -20.93 -10.09 -8.15
N GLU A 8 -21.75 -9.98 -7.11
CA GLU A 8 -21.93 -8.73 -6.37
C GLU A 8 -21.15 -8.77 -5.06
N LEU A 9 -20.26 -7.81 -4.86
CA LEU A 9 -19.43 -7.66 -3.66
C LEU A 9 -19.45 -6.20 -3.19
N THR A 10 -19.23 -6.01 -1.89
CA THR A 10 -19.03 -4.66 -1.35
C THR A 10 -17.66 -4.13 -1.74
N LEU A 11 -17.53 -2.79 -1.85
CA LEU A 11 -16.24 -2.12 -2.06
C LEU A 11 -15.23 -2.51 -0.98
N GLU A 12 -15.68 -2.65 0.27
CA GLU A 12 -14.81 -3.09 1.38
C GLU A 12 -14.21 -4.48 1.11
N THR A 13 -15.01 -5.43 0.63
CA THR A 13 -14.52 -6.78 0.28
C THR A 13 -13.46 -6.71 -0.83
N LEU A 14 -13.69 -5.89 -1.85
CA LEU A 14 -12.75 -5.70 -2.95
C LEU A 14 -11.45 -5.02 -2.47
N LEU A 15 -11.55 -4.03 -1.57
CA LEU A 15 -10.38 -3.38 -0.98
C LEU A 15 -9.54 -4.34 -0.14
N TYR A 16 -10.14 -5.22 0.65
CA TYR A 16 -9.41 -6.29 1.33
C TYR A 16 -8.70 -7.21 0.34
N GLY A 17 -9.38 -7.61 -0.73
CA GLY A 17 -8.77 -8.44 -1.76
C GLY A 17 -7.60 -7.79 -2.48
N LEU A 18 -7.75 -6.50 -2.81
CA LEU A 18 -6.69 -5.71 -3.43
C LEU A 18 -5.49 -5.55 -2.48
N MET A 19 -5.72 -5.12 -1.25
CA MET A 19 -4.63 -4.73 -0.35
C MET A 19 -3.94 -5.94 0.29
N LEU A 20 -4.66 -6.99 0.67
CA LEU A 20 -4.06 -8.15 1.31
C LEU A 20 -3.45 -9.15 0.31
N CYS A 21 -4.19 -9.44 -0.76
CA CYS A 21 -3.85 -10.51 -1.71
C CYS A 21 -3.34 -9.99 -3.06
N SER A 22 -3.22 -8.67 -3.24
CA SER A 22 -2.87 -8.07 -4.53
C SER A 22 -3.78 -8.54 -5.68
N GLY A 23 -5.10 -8.57 -5.43
CA GLY A 23 -6.09 -9.06 -6.39
C GLY A 23 -6.21 -8.11 -7.59
N ASN A 24 -5.62 -8.47 -8.74
CA ASN A 24 -5.71 -7.67 -9.96
C ASN A 24 -7.15 -7.53 -10.44
N ASP A 25 -7.94 -8.59 -10.31
CA ASP A 25 -9.37 -8.60 -10.60
C ASP A 25 -10.16 -7.63 -9.70
N ALA A 26 -9.79 -7.53 -8.42
CA ALA A 26 -10.37 -6.55 -7.52
C ALA A 26 -9.97 -5.10 -7.90
N ALA A 27 -8.71 -4.89 -8.31
CA ALA A 27 -8.25 -3.58 -8.77
C ALA A 27 -9.05 -3.10 -10.00
N VAL A 28 -9.24 -3.98 -10.98
CA VAL A 28 -10.03 -3.69 -12.18
C VAL A 28 -11.49 -3.40 -11.84
N ALA A 29 -12.11 -4.22 -11.00
CA ALA A 29 -13.51 -4.02 -10.58
C ALA A 29 -13.71 -2.68 -9.84
N ILE A 30 -12.77 -2.30 -8.96
CA ILE A 30 -12.80 -1.00 -8.29
C ILE A 30 -12.62 0.13 -9.31
N ALA A 31 -11.68 -0.02 -10.24
CA ALA A 31 -11.38 0.99 -11.24
C ALA A 31 -12.57 1.25 -12.17
N GLU A 32 -13.22 0.20 -12.66
CA GLU A 32 -14.42 0.32 -13.49
C GLU A 32 -15.58 0.97 -12.72
N HIS A 33 -15.76 0.63 -11.44
CA HIS A 33 -16.83 1.18 -10.63
C HIS A 33 -16.63 2.67 -10.30
N VAL A 34 -15.40 3.08 -9.98
CA VAL A 34 -15.09 4.45 -9.51
C VAL A 34 -14.73 5.36 -10.66
N GLY A 35 -13.90 4.90 -11.60
CA GLY A 35 -13.39 5.67 -12.74
C GLY A 35 -14.16 5.47 -14.03
N GLY A 36 -15.16 4.57 -14.04
CA GLY A 36 -15.92 4.21 -15.25
C GLY A 36 -15.14 3.32 -16.23
N SER A 37 -13.82 3.24 -16.08
CA SER A 37 -12.91 2.38 -16.85
C SER A 37 -11.56 2.32 -16.14
N GLU A 38 -10.69 1.36 -16.51
CA GLU A 38 -9.31 1.32 -16.02
C GLU A 38 -8.54 2.61 -16.39
N ALA A 39 -8.72 3.12 -17.61
CA ALA A 39 -8.09 4.36 -18.05
C ALA A 39 -8.58 5.58 -17.24
N GLY A 40 -9.90 5.73 -17.05
CA GLY A 40 -10.46 6.82 -16.26
C GLY A 40 -10.01 6.74 -14.79
N PHE A 41 -9.83 5.53 -14.25
CA PHE A 41 -9.29 5.39 -12.91
C PHE A 41 -7.80 5.74 -12.84
N ALA A 42 -7.00 5.40 -13.87
CA ALA A 42 -5.60 5.81 -13.95
C ALA A 42 -5.46 7.35 -14.01
N GLU A 43 -6.39 8.06 -14.67
CA GLU A 43 -6.45 9.52 -14.64
C GLU A 43 -6.66 10.04 -13.20
N LEU A 44 -7.63 9.47 -12.45
CA LEU A 44 -7.86 9.82 -11.04
C LEU A 44 -6.65 9.51 -10.14
N MET A 45 -5.94 8.42 -10.40
CA MET A 45 -4.69 8.08 -9.70
C MET A 45 -3.62 9.15 -9.95
N ASN A 46 -3.46 9.62 -11.18
CA ASN A 46 -2.49 10.66 -11.55
C ASN A 46 -2.89 12.04 -11.00
N GLU A 47 -4.18 12.37 -10.98
CA GLU A 47 -4.68 13.58 -10.31
C GLU A 47 -4.33 13.57 -8.82
N THR A 48 -4.60 12.45 -8.14
CA THR A 48 -4.24 12.27 -6.72
C THR A 48 -2.73 12.37 -6.49
N ALA A 49 -1.92 11.78 -7.37
CA ALA A 49 -0.46 11.89 -7.30
C ALA A 49 0.01 13.34 -7.42
N ALA A 50 -0.57 14.11 -8.34
CA ALA A 50 -0.28 15.54 -8.51
C ALA A 50 -0.69 16.36 -7.29
N GLU A 51 -1.87 16.13 -6.72
CA GLU A 51 -2.35 16.78 -5.49
C GLU A 51 -1.44 16.50 -4.29
N LEU A 52 -0.85 15.32 -4.22
CA LEU A 52 0.09 14.93 -3.17
C LEU A 52 1.53 15.42 -3.44
N GLY A 53 1.81 16.03 -4.59
CA GLY A 53 3.14 16.50 -4.96
C GLY A 53 4.10 15.37 -5.34
N MET A 54 3.59 14.27 -5.89
CA MET A 54 4.38 13.14 -6.39
C MET A 54 4.89 13.43 -7.81
N GLU A 55 5.90 14.31 -7.90
CA GLU A 55 6.38 14.89 -9.17
C GLU A 55 7.04 13.89 -10.14
N HIS A 56 7.44 12.71 -9.64
CA HIS A 56 8.15 11.68 -10.41
C HIS A 56 7.36 10.38 -10.44
N THR A 57 6.04 10.49 -10.56
CA THR A 57 5.12 9.34 -10.57
C THR A 57 4.14 9.44 -11.72
N SER A 58 3.91 8.31 -12.39
CA SER A 58 2.87 8.13 -13.39
C SER A 58 2.23 6.76 -13.22
N PHE A 59 0.92 6.72 -13.22
CA PHE A 59 0.12 5.50 -13.14
C PHE A 59 -0.56 5.23 -14.49
N ALA A 60 -0.27 4.09 -15.10
CA ALA A 60 -0.86 3.67 -16.39
C ALA A 60 -2.02 2.67 -16.22
N ASN A 61 -2.13 2.03 -15.05
CA ASN A 61 -3.16 1.05 -14.75
C ASN A 61 -3.43 0.92 -13.24
N PRO A 62 -4.59 0.36 -12.84
CA PRO A 62 -4.99 0.27 -11.43
C PRO A 62 -4.32 -0.88 -10.66
N ASN A 63 -3.74 -1.86 -11.33
CA ASN A 63 -3.27 -3.10 -10.73
C ASN A 63 -1.75 -3.19 -10.56
N GLY A 64 -0.98 -2.25 -11.14
CA GLY A 64 0.47 -2.18 -11.01
C GLY A 64 1.22 -3.16 -11.93
N LEU A 65 0.60 -3.63 -13.00
CA LEU A 65 1.30 -4.41 -14.03
C LEU A 65 2.25 -3.52 -14.82
N ASP A 66 3.33 -4.14 -15.34
CA ASP A 66 4.38 -3.44 -16.06
C ASP A 66 3.84 -2.68 -17.27
N HIS A 67 4.21 -1.41 -17.37
CA HIS A 67 3.94 -0.53 -18.49
C HIS A 67 5.04 0.54 -18.57
N GLU A 68 5.42 1.01 -19.75
CA GLU A 68 6.50 1.99 -19.94
C GLU A 68 6.22 3.33 -19.22
N ASP A 69 4.94 3.71 -19.14
CA ASP A 69 4.49 4.93 -18.45
C ASP A 69 4.08 4.68 -16.98
N HIS A 70 4.34 3.48 -16.41
CA HIS A 70 4.00 3.16 -15.03
C HIS A 70 5.26 3.17 -14.17
N TYR A 71 5.53 4.29 -13.50
CA TYR A 71 6.74 4.48 -12.70
C TYR A 71 6.49 5.34 -11.47
N SER A 72 7.36 5.20 -10.49
CA SER A 72 7.40 6.05 -9.29
C SER A 72 8.82 6.08 -8.70
N THR A 73 8.99 6.81 -7.61
CA THR A 73 10.19 6.85 -6.79
C THR A 73 9.89 6.39 -5.37
N ALA A 74 10.92 5.98 -4.62
CA ALA A 74 10.75 5.62 -3.21
C ALA A 74 10.22 6.81 -2.40
N ARG A 75 10.62 8.05 -2.73
CA ARG A 75 10.14 9.26 -2.09
C ARG A 75 8.64 9.47 -2.32
N ASP A 76 8.20 9.40 -3.58
CA ASP A 76 6.80 9.63 -3.92
C ASP A 76 5.90 8.55 -3.31
N MET A 77 6.36 7.28 -3.33
CA MET A 77 5.64 6.20 -2.65
C MET A 77 5.58 6.38 -1.13
N ALA A 78 6.58 7.00 -0.51
CA ALA A 78 6.52 7.36 0.90
C ALA A 78 5.49 8.47 1.18
N VAL A 79 5.40 9.47 0.29
CA VAL A 79 4.35 10.51 0.35
C VAL A 79 2.96 9.88 0.25
N LEU A 80 2.74 9.01 -0.74
CA LEU A 80 1.48 8.28 -0.90
C LEU A 80 1.15 7.43 0.33
N ALA A 81 2.13 6.75 0.88
CA ALA A 81 1.96 5.92 2.07
C ALA A 81 1.55 6.75 3.30
N CYS A 82 2.16 7.93 3.50
CA CYS A 82 1.77 8.84 4.57
C CYS A 82 0.31 9.30 4.41
N ALA A 83 -0.11 9.69 3.20
CA ALA A 83 -1.48 10.07 2.91
C ALA A 83 -2.45 8.90 3.14
N ALA A 84 -2.11 7.71 2.65
CA ALA A 84 -2.92 6.50 2.81
C ALA A 84 -3.13 6.12 4.28
N MET A 85 -2.10 6.22 5.12
CA MET A 85 -2.18 5.88 6.54
C MET A 85 -2.93 6.91 7.39
N ASN A 86 -3.27 8.08 6.85
CA ASN A 86 -4.17 9.04 7.47
C ASN A 86 -5.66 8.72 7.23
N ASN A 87 -5.96 7.79 6.30
CA ASN A 87 -7.31 7.27 6.11
C ASN A 87 -7.53 6.08 7.06
N GLU A 88 -8.39 6.22 8.04
CA GLU A 88 -8.64 5.21 9.08
C GLU A 88 -9.15 3.88 8.52
N ILE A 89 -9.97 3.92 7.45
CA ILE A 89 -10.49 2.71 6.81
C ILE A 89 -9.36 1.96 6.13
N LEU A 90 -8.53 2.66 5.36
CA LEU A 90 -7.41 2.06 4.66
C LEU A 90 -6.36 1.55 5.65
N ALA A 91 -6.02 2.33 6.69
CA ALA A 91 -5.09 1.91 7.74
C ALA A 91 -5.55 0.62 8.42
N ARG A 92 -6.85 0.49 8.73
CA ARG A 92 -7.45 -0.74 9.26
C ARG A 92 -7.29 -1.92 8.30
N ILE A 93 -7.59 -1.72 7.01
CA ILE A 93 -7.49 -2.78 6.00
C ILE A 93 -6.05 -3.27 5.88
N VAL A 94 -5.07 -2.37 5.71
CA VAL A 94 -3.68 -2.74 5.46
C VAL A 94 -2.95 -3.31 6.68
N SER A 95 -3.44 -3.02 7.89
CA SER A 95 -2.93 -3.62 9.13
C SER A 95 -3.53 -5.00 9.45
N THR A 96 -4.55 -5.39 8.71
CA THR A 96 -5.22 -6.69 8.91
C THR A 96 -4.32 -7.83 8.41
N ARG A 97 -4.02 -8.80 9.28
CA ARG A 97 -3.23 -10.00 8.94
C ARG A 97 -4.04 -11.00 8.12
N THR A 98 -5.25 -11.30 8.58
CA THR A 98 -6.16 -12.24 7.91
C THR A 98 -7.60 -11.81 8.19
N VAL A 99 -8.46 -11.90 7.19
CA VAL A 99 -9.88 -11.61 7.30
C VAL A 99 -10.68 -12.64 6.52
N THR A 100 -11.87 -12.95 7.02
CA THR A 100 -12.89 -13.70 6.25
C THR A 100 -14.07 -12.78 6.00
N ILE A 101 -14.27 -12.38 4.76
CA ILE A 101 -15.32 -11.46 4.31
C ILE A 101 -15.75 -11.81 2.87
N GLY A 102 -17.00 -11.61 2.52
CA GLY A 102 -17.52 -11.92 1.18
C GLY A 102 -17.32 -13.40 0.79
N GLY A 103 -17.40 -14.32 1.76
CA GLY A 103 -17.19 -15.75 1.53
C GLY A 103 -15.74 -16.15 1.23
N ARG A 104 -14.76 -15.26 1.42
CA ARG A 104 -13.32 -15.49 1.16
C ARG A 104 -12.51 -15.26 2.40
N THR A 105 -11.51 -16.13 2.63
CA THR A 105 -10.45 -15.88 3.63
C THR A 105 -9.22 -15.35 2.91
N MET A 106 -8.76 -14.17 3.30
CA MET A 106 -7.65 -13.45 2.69
C MET A 106 -6.58 -13.17 3.73
N THR A 107 -5.33 -13.52 3.39
CA THR A 107 -4.16 -13.30 4.26
C THR A 107 -3.25 -12.28 3.62
N ASN A 108 -2.79 -11.33 4.42
CA ASN A 108 -1.92 -10.25 3.98
C ASN A 108 -0.54 -10.79 3.58
N HIS A 109 -0.08 -10.39 2.41
CA HIS A 109 1.25 -10.74 1.91
C HIS A 109 2.38 -10.02 2.66
N ASN A 110 2.09 -8.94 3.39
CA ASN A 110 3.08 -8.24 4.20
C ASN A 110 3.43 -9.06 5.46
N LYS A 111 4.53 -9.79 5.39
CA LYS A 111 5.01 -10.65 6.47
C LYS A 111 5.45 -9.87 7.71
N LEU A 112 5.86 -8.59 7.57
CA LEU A 112 6.27 -7.76 8.71
C LEU A 112 5.16 -7.64 9.76
N LEU A 113 3.89 -7.66 9.35
CA LEU A 113 2.74 -7.68 10.26
C LEU A 113 2.75 -8.85 11.25
N SER A 114 3.46 -9.94 10.94
CA SER A 114 3.45 -11.16 11.76
C SER A 114 4.62 -11.25 12.73
N TYR A 115 5.75 -10.59 12.44
CA TYR A 115 6.97 -10.77 13.23
C TYR A 115 7.72 -9.49 13.60
N MET A 116 7.32 -8.33 13.04
CA MET A 116 7.92 -7.05 13.41
C MET A 116 6.96 -6.27 14.32
N ASP A 117 7.38 -6.04 15.55
CA ASP A 117 6.62 -5.25 16.50
C ASP A 117 6.43 -3.82 16.00
N GLY A 118 5.23 -3.29 16.19
CA GLY A 118 4.87 -1.96 15.73
C GLY A 118 4.52 -1.86 14.24
N CYS A 119 4.70 -2.89 13.41
CA CYS A 119 4.27 -2.85 12.00
C CYS A 119 2.74 -2.76 11.88
N ILE A 120 2.27 -1.75 11.14
CA ILE A 120 0.83 -1.45 10.92
C ILE A 120 0.43 -1.40 9.44
N GLY A 121 1.27 -1.83 8.52
CA GLY A 121 0.98 -1.86 7.07
C GLY A 121 2.27 -1.90 6.26
N LEU A 122 2.26 -1.76 4.97
CA LEU A 122 1.22 -1.40 4.00
C LEU A 122 1.06 -2.46 2.90
N LYS A 123 1.94 -2.38 1.87
CA LYS A 123 1.74 -3.13 0.63
C LYS A 123 3.03 -3.69 0.06
N THR A 124 2.98 -4.92 -0.37
CA THR A 124 4.02 -5.60 -1.14
C THR A 124 3.75 -5.48 -2.64
N GLY A 125 4.78 -5.49 -3.46
CA GLY A 125 4.68 -5.58 -4.91
C GLY A 125 5.75 -6.48 -5.49
N TYR A 126 5.42 -7.11 -6.61
CA TYR A 126 6.37 -7.87 -7.40
C TYR A 126 5.91 -7.99 -8.86
N THR A 127 6.80 -7.66 -9.76
CA THR A 127 6.74 -8.09 -11.16
C THR A 127 8.12 -8.60 -11.57
N GLN A 128 8.20 -9.29 -12.70
CA GLN A 128 9.49 -9.76 -13.18
C GLN A 128 10.43 -8.61 -13.57
N ALA A 129 9.90 -7.53 -14.09
CA ALA A 129 10.67 -6.35 -14.50
C ALA A 129 11.05 -5.47 -13.29
N ALA A 130 10.11 -5.17 -12.40
CA ALA A 130 10.33 -4.29 -11.25
C ALA A 130 11.10 -4.96 -10.10
N GLY A 131 11.11 -6.30 -10.04
CA GLY A 131 11.61 -7.00 -8.85
C GLY A 131 10.66 -6.84 -7.64
N ARG A 132 11.17 -7.12 -6.45
CA ARG A 132 10.40 -6.96 -5.21
C ARG A 132 10.37 -5.50 -4.79
N THR A 133 9.19 -5.05 -4.39
CA THR A 133 8.96 -3.72 -3.84
C THR A 133 8.18 -3.85 -2.55
N LEU A 134 8.51 -3.03 -1.57
CA LEU A 134 7.82 -2.99 -0.29
C LEU A 134 7.61 -1.56 0.16
N VAL A 135 6.39 -1.26 0.53
CA VAL A 135 6.03 -0.08 1.30
C VAL A 135 5.51 -0.57 2.64
N SER A 136 6.10 -0.14 3.74
CA SER A 136 5.61 -0.48 5.07
C SER A 136 5.45 0.75 5.97
N CYS A 137 4.70 0.58 7.05
CA CYS A 137 4.51 1.58 8.08
C CYS A 137 4.64 0.91 9.44
N ALA A 138 5.35 1.55 10.36
CA ALA A 138 5.46 1.12 11.75
C ALA A 138 5.20 2.28 12.71
N GLU A 139 4.67 1.95 13.89
CA GLU A 139 4.38 2.92 14.94
C GLU A 139 4.97 2.45 16.27
N GLN A 140 5.73 3.31 16.94
CA GLN A 140 6.27 3.10 18.29
C GLN A 140 6.13 4.39 19.09
N GLU A 141 5.62 4.29 20.31
CA GLU A 141 5.47 5.42 21.25
C GLU A 141 4.74 6.65 20.66
N GLY A 142 3.80 6.42 19.74
CA GLY A 142 3.03 7.45 19.05
C GLY A 142 3.77 8.12 17.88
N GLN A 143 4.98 7.68 17.56
CA GLN A 143 5.70 8.06 16.35
C GLN A 143 5.41 7.04 15.25
N ARG A 144 5.06 7.54 14.08
CA ARG A 144 4.82 6.73 12.88
C ARG A 144 5.89 7.00 11.84
N LEU A 145 6.50 5.94 11.32
CA LEU A 145 7.49 5.97 10.25
C LEU A 145 7.02 5.14 9.06
N VAL A 146 7.42 5.55 7.87
CA VAL A 146 7.21 4.84 6.61
C VAL A 146 8.57 4.44 6.04
N ALA A 147 8.68 3.23 5.53
CA ALA A 147 9.83 2.75 4.78
C ALA A 147 9.39 2.28 3.39
N VAL A 148 10.23 2.54 2.38
CA VAL A 148 10.01 2.12 1.00
C VAL A 148 11.29 1.56 0.42
N THR A 149 11.24 0.34 -0.10
CA THR A 149 12.30 -0.23 -0.93
C THR A 149 11.77 -0.62 -2.30
N LEU A 150 12.55 -0.37 -3.34
CA LEU A 150 12.25 -0.69 -4.72
C LEU A 150 13.35 -1.59 -5.26
N GLN A 151 12.98 -2.66 -6.01
CA GLN A 151 13.88 -3.64 -6.59
C GLN A 151 14.85 -4.25 -5.55
N ASP A 152 14.33 -4.60 -4.38
CA ASP A 152 15.10 -5.03 -3.22
C ASP A 152 14.81 -6.50 -2.88
N GLY A 153 15.80 -7.38 -3.07
CA GLY A 153 15.69 -8.81 -2.76
C GLY A 153 15.71 -9.12 -1.26
N ASN A 154 16.12 -8.16 -0.40
CA ASN A 154 16.24 -8.31 1.05
C ASN A 154 15.25 -7.42 1.82
N ASP A 155 14.20 -6.95 1.15
CA ASP A 155 13.23 -5.96 1.61
C ASP A 155 12.77 -6.13 3.08
N TRP A 156 12.56 -7.36 3.54
CA TRP A 156 12.12 -7.61 4.92
C TRP A 156 13.15 -7.22 5.97
N ALA A 157 14.41 -7.59 5.78
CA ALA A 157 15.48 -7.26 6.71
C ALA A 157 15.87 -5.77 6.62
N ASP A 158 15.86 -5.23 5.41
CA ASP A 158 16.20 -3.82 5.18
C ASP A 158 15.15 -2.90 5.81
N HIS A 159 13.85 -3.25 5.73
CA HIS A 159 12.82 -2.50 6.43
C HIS A 159 12.97 -2.55 7.96
N GLN A 160 13.34 -3.70 8.55
CA GLN A 160 13.62 -3.78 9.97
C GLN A 160 14.78 -2.87 10.37
N ALA A 161 15.89 -2.90 9.62
CA ALA A 161 17.04 -2.04 9.87
C ALA A 161 16.71 -0.54 9.71
N LEU A 162 15.89 -0.18 8.72
CA LEU A 162 15.42 1.20 8.53
C LEU A 162 14.58 1.68 9.72
N TYR A 163 13.71 0.84 10.29
CA TYR A 163 12.93 1.19 11.48
C TYR A 163 13.78 1.29 12.73
N GLU A 164 14.71 0.34 12.96
CA GLU A 164 15.67 0.42 14.06
C GLU A 164 16.47 1.72 14.01
N TYR A 165 16.97 2.08 12.83
CA TYR A 165 17.65 3.35 12.62
C TYR A 165 16.72 4.55 12.85
N GLY A 166 15.54 4.55 12.24
CA GLY A 166 14.61 5.68 12.29
C GLY A 166 14.13 5.99 13.70
N PHE A 167 13.66 5.00 14.45
CA PHE A 167 13.18 5.18 15.82
C PHE A 167 14.32 5.51 16.81
N SER A 168 15.53 4.99 16.61
CA SER A 168 16.67 5.32 17.48
C SER A 168 17.24 6.70 17.20
N THR A 169 17.24 7.15 15.93
CA THR A 169 17.88 8.41 15.51
C THR A 169 16.96 9.61 15.67
N TYR A 170 15.64 9.40 15.47
CA TYR A 170 14.64 10.47 15.49
C TYR A 170 13.57 10.20 16.55
N PRO A 171 13.91 10.22 17.84
CA PRO A 171 12.92 9.97 18.89
C PRO A 171 11.86 11.09 18.90
N SER A 172 10.61 10.71 19.16
CA SER A 172 9.53 11.69 19.32
C SER A 172 9.78 12.56 20.56
N GLN A 173 9.67 13.86 20.40
CA GLN A 173 9.73 14.81 21.53
C GLN A 173 8.32 15.32 21.83
N ARG A 174 7.82 15.12 23.05
CA ARG A 174 6.64 15.84 23.52
C ARG A 174 7.02 17.29 23.83
N LEU A 175 6.49 18.22 23.06
CA LEU A 175 6.56 19.62 23.43
C LEU A 175 5.71 19.80 24.70
N ALA A 176 6.31 20.30 25.78
CA ALA A 176 5.55 20.68 26.97
C ALA A 176 4.54 21.76 26.56
N THR A 177 3.26 21.52 26.77
CA THR A 177 2.23 22.55 26.69
C THR A 177 2.49 23.53 27.84
N LEU A 178 2.83 24.78 27.48
CA LEU A 178 2.90 25.91 28.44
C LEU A 178 1.52 26.27 28.90
#